data_e560eb8e5decaa2fd9c3bb72606cf226
#
_entry.id   e560eb8e5decaa2fd9c3bb72606cf226
#
_cell.length_a   1.000
_cell.length_b   1.000
_cell.length_c   1.000
_cell.angle_alpha   90.00
_cell.angle_beta   90.00
_cell.angle_gamma   90.00
#
_symmetry.space_group_name_H-M   'P 1'
#
loop_
_entity.id
_entity.type
_entity.pdbx_description
1 polymer ?
#
loop_
_entity_poly.entity_id
_entity_poly.type
_entity_poly.pdbx_seq_one_letter_code
_entity_poly.pdbx_strand_id
1 'polypeptide(L)'
;MHCFVLNFSQGVNRIGHIALRVENLERAKSFYTKLGMNLVWDDQDWSYLEAGKGKDGFALLGPNYKAAGPHFAFHFDDKTERVNIQNDLKNSGVKGGPLHEHRDGTASFYMKDTEGNWLEMLYVPPEGIQSNV
;
A
#
# COMPACT_ATOMS: atom_id res chain seq x y z
N MET A 1 -9.74 -3.67 -29.57
CA MET A 1 -9.40 -3.36 -28.17
C MET A 1 -9.36 -4.64 -27.37
N HIS A 2 -8.24 -4.92 -26.74
CA HIS A 2 -8.11 -6.10 -25.90
C HIS A 2 -8.45 -5.74 -24.48
N CYS A 3 -9.51 -6.37 -23.95
CA CYS A 3 -9.76 -6.38 -22.53
C CYS A 3 -9.28 -7.71 -21.98
N PHE A 4 -8.46 -7.70 -20.96
CA PHE A 4 -8.16 -8.92 -20.23
C PHE A 4 -8.95 -8.93 -18.92
N VAL A 5 -9.35 -10.14 -18.49
CA VAL A 5 -10.05 -10.32 -17.24
C VAL A 5 -9.07 -11.02 -16.30
N LEU A 6 -8.88 -10.44 -15.13
CA LEU A 6 -8.03 -11.02 -14.11
C LEU A 6 -8.74 -12.22 -13.47
N ASN A 7 -7.98 -13.29 -13.19
CA ASN A 7 -8.53 -14.54 -12.63
C ASN A 7 -8.61 -14.53 -11.11
N PHE A 8 -8.60 -13.38 -10.46
CA PHE A 8 -8.82 -13.32 -9.03
C PHE A 8 -10.27 -12.94 -8.72
N SER A 9 -10.79 -13.44 -7.60
CA SER A 9 -12.23 -13.57 -7.37
C SER A 9 -13.01 -12.25 -7.32
N GLN A 10 -12.39 -11.17 -6.89
CA GLN A 10 -13.08 -9.91 -6.64
C GLN A 10 -12.59 -8.74 -7.46
N GLY A 11 -11.49 -8.93 -8.19
CA GLY A 11 -10.82 -7.80 -8.82
C GLY A 11 -10.30 -6.82 -7.77
N VAL A 12 -9.89 -5.66 -8.23
CA VAL A 12 -9.49 -4.55 -7.36
C VAL A 12 -10.76 -3.94 -6.78
N ASN A 13 -10.93 -3.96 -5.46
CA ASN A 13 -12.18 -3.58 -4.83
C ASN A 13 -12.10 -2.33 -3.95
N ARG A 14 -10.91 -1.86 -3.59
CA ARG A 14 -10.79 -0.60 -2.83
C ARG A 14 -9.39 -0.02 -2.91
N ILE A 15 -9.33 1.30 -2.78
CA ILE A 15 -8.09 2.02 -2.50
C ILE A 15 -7.94 2.02 -0.98
N GLY A 16 -6.82 1.47 -0.48
CA GLY A 16 -6.64 1.32 0.96
C GLY A 16 -5.76 2.36 1.59
N HIS A 17 -4.76 2.90 0.85
CA HIS A 17 -3.94 3.97 1.38
C HIS A 17 -3.28 4.79 0.27
N ILE A 18 -2.81 5.97 0.69
CA ILE A 18 -1.98 6.86 -0.11
C ILE A 18 -0.65 7.01 0.63
N ALA A 19 0.46 6.98 -0.10
CA ALA A 19 1.79 7.22 0.46
C ALA A 19 2.31 8.57 0.01
N LEU A 20 2.73 9.38 0.96
CA LEU A 20 3.24 10.73 0.73
C LEU A 20 4.68 10.84 1.20
N ARG A 21 5.52 11.51 0.42
CA ARG A 21 6.86 11.87 0.87
C ARG A 21 6.79 13.13 1.73
N VAL A 22 7.42 13.09 2.91
CA VAL A 22 7.47 14.22 3.83
C VAL A 22 8.92 14.52 4.20
N GLU A 23 9.23 15.79 4.41
CA GLU A 23 10.59 16.21 4.79
C GLU A 23 10.86 15.98 6.27
N ASN A 24 9.83 16.08 7.10
CA ASN A 24 9.94 15.93 8.56
C ASN A 24 8.84 15.01 9.03
N LEU A 25 9.21 13.76 9.32
CA LEU A 25 8.25 12.72 9.68
C LEU A 25 7.50 13.04 10.97
N GLU A 26 8.20 13.53 11.99
CA GLU A 26 7.58 13.87 13.26
C GLU A 26 6.56 15.02 13.13
N ARG A 27 6.92 16.03 12.36
CA ARG A 27 6.02 17.16 12.11
C ARG A 27 4.76 16.71 11.34
N ALA A 28 4.94 15.86 10.33
CA ALA A 28 3.82 15.34 9.55
C ALA A 28 2.90 14.47 10.41
N LYS A 29 3.46 13.56 11.21
CA LYS A 29 2.67 12.73 12.14
C LYS A 29 1.84 13.60 13.08
N SER A 30 2.46 14.61 13.67
CA SER A 30 1.77 15.52 14.58
C SER A 30 0.60 16.20 13.89
N PHE A 31 0.80 16.66 12.66
CA PHE A 31 -0.27 17.32 11.90
C PHE A 31 -1.46 16.39 11.69
N TYR A 32 -1.23 15.19 11.18
CA TYR A 32 -2.31 14.26 10.83
C TYR A 32 -3.00 13.68 12.08
N THR A 33 -2.27 13.47 13.17
CA THR A 33 -2.91 13.04 14.43
C THR A 33 -3.80 14.13 15.01
N LYS A 34 -3.44 15.41 14.85
CA LYS A 34 -4.32 16.53 15.25
C LYS A 34 -5.60 16.59 14.43
N LEU A 35 -5.59 16.09 13.20
CA LEU A 35 -6.81 15.95 12.39
C LEU A 35 -7.70 14.78 12.84
N GLY A 36 -7.25 13.99 13.81
CA GLY A 36 -8.00 12.83 14.30
C GLY A 36 -7.60 11.50 13.70
N MET A 37 -6.54 11.44 12.91
CA MET A 37 -6.06 10.16 12.40
C MET A 37 -5.34 9.36 13.49
N ASN A 38 -5.45 8.05 13.42
CA ASN A 38 -4.84 7.14 14.38
C ASN A 38 -3.49 6.64 13.84
N LEU A 39 -2.45 6.78 14.66
CA LEU A 39 -1.14 6.21 14.35
C LEU A 39 -1.19 4.70 14.59
N VAL A 40 -0.86 3.92 13.57
CA VAL A 40 -0.93 2.45 13.60
C VAL A 40 0.46 1.84 13.61
N TRP A 41 1.35 2.36 12.78
CA TRP A 41 2.73 1.89 12.70
C TRP A 41 3.69 3.07 12.70
N ASP A 42 4.79 2.95 13.44
CA ASP A 42 5.75 4.04 13.60
C ASP A 42 7.17 3.50 13.59
N ASP A 43 7.91 3.86 12.56
CA ASP A 43 9.33 3.55 12.42
C ASP A 43 10.13 4.85 12.23
N GLN A 44 11.44 4.73 12.20
CA GLN A 44 12.31 5.90 12.05
C GLN A 44 12.20 6.55 10.66
N ASP A 45 11.91 5.75 9.65
CA ASP A 45 11.91 6.17 8.25
C ASP A 45 10.51 6.28 7.63
N TRP A 46 9.49 5.72 8.28
CA TRP A 46 8.11 5.80 7.80
C TRP A 46 7.11 5.55 8.92
N SER A 47 5.88 6.01 8.70
CA SER A 47 4.76 5.80 9.62
C SER A 47 3.48 5.54 8.85
N TYR A 48 2.53 4.87 9.47
CA TYR A 48 1.22 4.59 8.88
C TYR A 48 0.12 5.04 9.82
N LEU A 49 -0.81 5.82 9.29
CA LEU A 49 -1.95 6.35 10.03
C LEU A 49 -3.25 5.93 9.35
N GLU A 50 -4.33 5.84 10.10
CA GLU A 50 -5.66 5.51 9.58
C GLU A 50 -6.69 6.56 9.94
N ALA A 51 -7.51 6.93 8.96
CA ALA A 51 -8.69 7.75 9.17
C ALA A 51 -9.85 6.81 9.47
N GLY A 52 -10.30 6.80 10.71
CA GLY A 52 -11.25 5.80 11.16
C GLY A 52 -10.56 4.46 11.45
N LYS A 53 -11.27 3.61 12.15
CA LYS A 53 -10.72 2.35 12.61
C LYS A 53 -10.68 1.33 11.48
N GLY A 54 -9.45 0.90 11.12
CA GLY A 54 -9.24 -0.12 10.11
C GLY A 54 -9.65 0.31 8.71
N LYS A 55 -9.63 1.61 8.44
CA LYS A 55 -10.13 2.17 7.19
C LYS A 55 -9.01 2.85 6.39
N ASP A 56 -9.33 3.98 5.79
CA ASP A 56 -8.46 4.66 4.83
C ASP A 56 -7.13 5.07 5.48
N GLY A 57 -6.04 4.75 4.82
CA GLY A 57 -4.71 4.92 5.38
C GLY A 57 -3.85 5.94 4.67
N PHE A 58 -2.90 6.50 5.43
CA PHE A 58 -1.78 7.27 4.94
C PHE A 58 -0.47 6.65 5.37
N ALA A 59 0.39 6.36 4.40
CA ALA A 59 1.78 6.07 4.69
C ALA A 59 2.58 7.36 4.53
N LEU A 60 3.30 7.75 5.57
CA LEU A 60 4.19 8.91 5.54
C LEU A 60 5.61 8.40 5.38
N LEU A 61 6.24 8.76 4.28
CA LEU A 61 7.58 8.30 3.92
C LEU A 61 8.57 9.43 4.24
N GLY A 62 9.40 9.22 5.25
CA GLY A 62 10.42 10.18 5.64
C GLY A 62 11.54 10.28 4.62
N PRO A 63 12.47 11.26 4.79
CA PRO A 63 13.52 11.49 3.80
C PRO A 63 14.43 10.28 3.59
N ASN A 64 14.57 9.43 4.60
CA ASN A 64 15.47 8.27 4.56
C ASN A 64 14.79 6.99 4.07
N TYR A 65 13.49 7.03 3.80
CA TYR A 65 12.78 5.85 3.27
C TYR A 65 13.08 5.72 1.78
N LYS A 66 13.71 4.63 1.39
CA LYS A 66 14.22 4.43 0.01
C LYS A 66 13.49 3.33 -0.76
N ALA A 67 12.67 2.52 -0.10
CA ALA A 67 12.04 1.37 -0.74
C ALA A 67 10.98 1.76 -1.77
N ALA A 68 10.31 2.90 -1.58
CA ALA A 68 9.31 3.41 -2.50
C ALA A 68 9.18 4.93 -2.39
N GLY A 69 8.71 5.57 -3.46
CA GLY A 69 8.29 6.96 -3.45
C GLY A 69 6.77 7.09 -3.27
N PRO A 70 6.21 8.28 -3.50
CA PRO A 70 4.77 8.48 -3.42
C PRO A 70 4.00 7.54 -4.33
N HIS A 71 2.90 7.00 -3.82
CA HIS A 71 2.05 6.08 -4.55
C HIS A 71 0.68 5.99 -3.89
N PHE A 72 -0.25 5.31 -4.54
CA PHE A 72 -1.47 4.85 -3.89
C PHE A 72 -1.48 3.32 -3.92
N ALA A 73 -2.32 2.70 -3.07
CA ALA A 73 -2.36 1.26 -2.96
C ALA A 73 -3.78 0.74 -3.03
N PHE A 74 -3.96 -0.37 -3.73
CA PHE A 74 -5.15 -1.19 -3.62
C PHE A 74 -4.89 -2.25 -2.54
N HIS A 75 -5.85 -2.42 -1.64
CA HIS A 75 -5.78 -3.41 -0.57
C HIS A 75 -6.65 -4.62 -0.89
N PHE A 76 -6.16 -5.80 -0.51
CA PHE A 76 -6.93 -7.03 -0.55
C PHE A 76 -6.54 -7.90 0.65
N ASP A 77 -7.42 -8.81 1.04
CA ASP A 77 -7.29 -9.55 2.30
C ASP A 77 -6.96 -11.04 2.11
N ASP A 78 -6.83 -11.52 0.88
CA ASP A 78 -6.41 -12.87 0.59
C ASP A 78 -4.98 -12.86 0.03
N LYS A 79 -4.06 -13.49 0.75
CA LYS A 79 -2.64 -13.51 0.36
C LYS A 79 -2.41 -14.17 -1.00
N THR A 80 -3.23 -15.16 -1.36
CA THR A 80 -3.10 -15.83 -2.65
C THR A 80 -3.52 -14.93 -3.80
N GLU A 81 -4.44 -13.99 -3.59
CA GLU A 81 -4.86 -13.03 -4.61
C GLU A 81 -3.69 -12.17 -5.08
N ARG A 82 -2.79 -11.79 -4.18
CA ARG A 82 -1.59 -11.03 -4.55
C ARG A 82 -0.78 -11.75 -5.63
N VAL A 83 -0.55 -13.04 -5.44
CA VAL A 83 0.22 -13.85 -6.40
C VAL A 83 -0.55 -14.03 -7.71
N ASN A 84 -1.86 -14.28 -7.62
CA ASN A 84 -2.72 -14.44 -8.79
C ASN A 84 -2.76 -13.16 -9.62
N ILE A 85 -2.90 -12.01 -8.98
CA ILE A 85 -2.90 -10.71 -9.65
C ILE A 85 -1.58 -10.49 -10.38
N GLN A 86 -0.46 -10.75 -9.71
CA GLN A 86 0.86 -10.58 -10.31
C GLN A 86 1.04 -11.48 -11.54
N ASN A 87 0.63 -12.74 -11.43
CA ASN A 87 0.73 -13.69 -12.55
C ASN A 87 -0.18 -13.28 -13.71
N ASP A 88 -1.40 -12.87 -13.44
CA ASP A 88 -2.34 -12.45 -14.46
C ASP A 88 -1.84 -11.21 -15.22
N LEU A 89 -1.30 -10.24 -14.48
CA LEU A 89 -0.73 -9.04 -15.08
C LEU A 89 0.49 -9.38 -15.95
N LYS A 90 1.37 -10.25 -15.45
CA LYS A 90 2.52 -10.70 -16.22
C LYS A 90 2.10 -11.39 -17.51
N ASN A 91 1.10 -12.27 -17.45
CA ASN A 91 0.57 -12.97 -18.62
C ASN A 91 -0.08 -12.01 -19.61
N SER A 92 -0.55 -10.86 -19.14
CA SER A 92 -1.15 -9.81 -19.97
C SER A 92 -0.13 -8.77 -20.47
N GLY A 93 1.16 -8.98 -20.20
CA GLY A 93 2.22 -8.09 -20.64
C GLY A 93 2.48 -6.90 -19.72
N VAL A 94 1.88 -6.87 -18.53
CA VAL A 94 2.09 -5.80 -17.55
C VAL A 94 3.21 -6.20 -16.61
N LYS A 95 4.22 -5.34 -16.49
CA LYS A 95 5.33 -5.57 -15.56
C LYS A 95 4.96 -5.15 -14.14
N GLY A 96 5.02 -6.11 -13.21
CA GLY A 96 5.02 -5.84 -11.79
C GLY A 96 6.42 -6.01 -11.22
N GLY A 97 6.70 -5.37 -10.11
CA GLY A 97 7.94 -5.57 -9.36
C GLY A 97 7.93 -6.88 -8.57
N PRO A 98 9.02 -7.18 -7.86
CA PRO A 98 9.09 -8.38 -7.03
C PRO A 98 8.15 -8.31 -5.84
N LEU A 99 7.79 -9.46 -5.29
CA LEU A 99 6.99 -9.55 -4.07
C LEU A 99 7.84 -9.19 -2.86
N HIS A 100 7.26 -8.38 -1.97
CA HIS A 100 7.88 -7.94 -0.72
C HIS A 100 7.02 -8.30 0.48
N GLU A 101 7.65 -8.79 1.53
CA GLU A 101 7.05 -8.90 2.85
C GLU A 101 7.44 -7.64 3.65
N HIS A 102 6.50 -7.07 4.39
CA HIS A 102 6.74 -5.85 5.16
C HIS A 102 6.76 -6.13 6.67
N ARG A 103 7.40 -5.23 7.41
CA ARG A 103 7.55 -5.34 8.86
C ARG A 103 6.22 -5.36 9.62
N ASP A 104 5.20 -4.75 9.06
CA ASP A 104 3.87 -4.61 9.67
C ASP A 104 2.90 -5.78 9.37
N GLY A 105 3.41 -6.87 8.79
CA GLY A 105 2.61 -8.04 8.46
C GLY A 105 1.96 -8.00 7.09
N THR A 106 2.04 -6.89 6.39
CA THR A 106 1.53 -6.79 5.02
C THR A 106 2.53 -7.36 4.01
N ALA A 107 2.08 -7.52 2.78
CA ALA A 107 2.94 -7.99 1.70
C ALA A 107 2.45 -7.43 0.38
N SER A 108 3.37 -7.03 -0.50
CA SER A 108 2.97 -6.31 -1.70
C SER A 108 3.92 -6.49 -2.87
N PHE A 109 3.48 -5.97 -4.00
CA PHE A 109 4.36 -5.63 -5.11
C PHE A 109 3.95 -4.27 -5.67
N TYR A 110 4.91 -3.61 -6.32
CA TYR A 110 4.71 -2.29 -6.93
C TYR A 110 4.68 -2.41 -8.44
N MET A 111 3.92 -1.52 -9.07
CA MET A 111 3.85 -1.43 -10.52
C MET A 111 3.52 0.00 -10.94
N LYS A 112 3.69 0.29 -12.22
CA LYS A 112 3.21 1.55 -12.80
C LYS A 112 1.99 1.30 -13.64
N ASP A 113 1.09 2.30 -13.67
CA ASP A 113 0.02 2.30 -14.65
C ASP A 113 0.56 2.73 -16.03
N THR A 114 -0.32 2.86 -17.02
CA THR A 114 0.06 3.23 -18.39
C THR A 114 0.62 4.64 -18.49
N GLU A 115 0.37 5.49 -17.48
CA GLU A 115 0.77 6.90 -17.48
C GLU A 115 1.96 7.17 -16.56
N GLY A 116 2.57 6.12 -15.99
CA GLY A 116 3.74 6.23 -15.15
C GLY A 116 3.46 6.47 -13.68
N ASN A 117 2.21 6.37 -13.25
CA ASN A 117 1.88 6.51 -11.85
C ASN A 117 2.20 5.23 -11.08
N TRP A 118 2.89 5.38 -9.95
CA TRP A 118 3.20 4.25 -9.09
C TRP A 118 1.97 3.81 -8.30
N LEU A 119 1.77 2.50 -8.22
CA LEU A 119 0.75 1.92 -7.36
C LEU A 119 1.28 0.64 -6.71
N GLU A 120 0.67 0.31 -5.58
CA GLU A 120 1.01 -0.87 -4.80
C GLU A 120 -0.20 -1.80 -4.74
N MET A 121 0.04 -3.10 -4.93
CA MET A 121 -0.97 -4.14 -4.69
C MET A 121 -0.63 -4.75 -3.34
N LEU A 122 -1.42 -4.41 -2.31
CA LEU A 122 -1.09 -4.70 -0.92
C LEU A 122 -2.04 -5.73 -0.29
N TYR A 123 -1.46 -6.82 0.16
CA TYR A 123 -2.17 -7.74 1.04
C TYR A 123 -2.16 -7.18 2.47
N VAL A 124 -3.34 -7.07 3.08
CA VAL A 124 -3.51 -6.69 4.48
C VAL A 124 -4.19 -7.86 5.19
N PRO A 125 -3.60 -8.39 6.28
CA PRO A 125 -4.23 -9.48 7.02
C PRO A 125 -5.66 -9.16 7.46
N PRO A 126 -6.52 -10.17 7.66
CA PRO A 126 -7.92 -9.94 8.05
C PRO A 126 -8.08 -9.11 9.32
N GLU A 127 -7.15 -9.21 10.25
CA GLU A 127 -7.15 -8.41 11.50
C GLU A 127 -6.62 -6.99 11.30
N GLY A 128 -6.24 -6.62 10.07
CA GLY A 128 -5.72 -5.31 9.75
C GLY A 128 -4.21 -5.22 9.77
N ILE A 129 -3.70 -4.01 9.57
CA ILE A 129 -2.26 -3.73 9.66
C ILE A 129 -1.85 -3.86 11.12
N GLN A 130 -0.77 -4.62 11.35
CA GLN A 130 -0.25 -4.81 12.70
C GLN A 130 0.23 -3.48 13.27
N SER A 131 -0.17 -3.19 14.52
CA SER A 131 0.25 -1.97 15.20
C SER A 131 1.53 -2.23 15.99
N ASN A 132 2.44 -1.26 15.99
CA ASN A 132 3.61 -1.24 16.88
C ASN A 132 3.60 -0.04 17.84
N VAL A 133 2.46 0.60 17.94
CA VAL A 133 2.27 1.75 18.85
C VAL A 133 1.40 1.41 20.05
#